data_e6cd195f0989c996dde8b577ac056067
#
_entry.id   e6cd195f0989c996dde8b577ac056067
#
_cell.length_a   1.000
_cell.length_b   1.000
_cell.length_c   1.000
_cell.angle_alpha   90.00
_cell.angle_beta   90.00
_cell.angle_gamma   90.00
#
_symmetry.space_group_name_H-M   'P 1'
#
loop_
_entity.id
_entity.type
_entity.pdbx_description
1 polymer ?
#
loop_
_entity_poly.entity_id
_entity_poly.type
_entity_poly.pdbx_seq_one_letter_code
_entity_poly.pdbx_strand_id
1 'polypeptide(L)'
;MITLIFYGLDQFVVGRLSRELTPLIAKLYEVEEDEINFIAPNNMIFHKGTEQTSWNLLIHVHAPLKVSVLQKMMADLLLNVIGEVAIHKTVEFYYYSQDNRFQNINENYPRFITEDNLVDVDTDHDDEDLEEGEGDDQIYTGDVFKDFKPGD
;
A
#
# COMPACT_ATOMS: atom_id res chain seq x y z
N MET A 1 7.70 9.60 -10.60
CA MET A 1 7.33 8.74 -9.44
C MET A 1 7.46 7.29 -9.85
N ILE A 2 7.96 6.47 -8.97
CA ILE A 2 8.10 5.01 -9.13
C ILE A 2 7.18 4.38 -8.09
N THR A 3 6.34 3.44 -8.50
CA THR A 3 5.39 2.79 -7.60
C THR A 3 5.61 1.29 -7.63
N LEU A 4 5.86 0.71 -6.46
CA LEU A 4 5.98 -0.74 -6.30
C LEU A 4 4.70 -1.26 -5.62
N ILE A 5 4.11 -2.29 -6.20
CA ILE A 5 2.90 -2.93 -5.65
C ILE A 5 3.25 -4.38 -5.33
N PHE A 6 3.01 -4.78 -4.08
CA PHE A 6 3.35 -6.11 -3.59
C PHE A 6 2.09 -6.94 -3.36
N TYR A 7 1.89 -7.96 -4.16
CA TYR A 7 0.78 -8.90 -4.03
C TYR A 7 1.24 -10.18 -3.34
N GLY A 8 0.50 -10.62 -2.31
CA GLY A 8 0.80 -11.82 -1.56
C GLY A 8 1.80 -11.62 -0.41
N LEU A 9 2.00 -10.38 0.05
CA LEU A 9 2.72 -10.06 1.27
C LEU A 9 1.86 -9.27 2.25
N ASP A 10 2.15 -9.48 3.52
CA ASP A 10 1.59 -8.71 4.62
C ASP A 10 2.05 -7.25 4.57
N GLN A 11 1.14 -6.33 4.92
CA GLN A 11 1.39 -4.89 4.85
C GLN A 11 2.55 -4.43 5.76
N PHE A 12 2.76 -5.07 6.91
CA PHE A 12 3.86 -4.71 7.82
C PHE A 12 5.21 -5.11 7.23
N VAL A 13 5.25 -6.23 6.51
CA VAL A 13 6.45 -6.65 5.77
C VAL A 13 6.75 -5.66 4.66
N VAL A 14 5.74 -5.23 3.89
CA VAL A 14 5.91 -4.20 2.85
C VAL A 14 6.35 -2.87 3.44
N GLY A 15 5.81 -2.47 4.59
CA GLY A 15 6.25 -1.27 5.31
C GLY A 15 7.74 -1.31 5.69
N ARG A 16 8.23 -2.46 6.18
CA ARG A 16 9.66 -2.65 6.45
C ARG A 16 10.50 -2.61 5.17
N LEU A 17 10.08 -3.34 4.14
CA LEU A 17 10.77 -3.34 2.85
C LEU A 17 10.82 -1.95 2.21
N SER A 18 9.78 -1.14 2.37
CA SER A 18 9.78 0.23 1.86
C SER A 18 10.89 1.07 2.48
N ARG A 19 11.11 0.94 3.79
CA ARG A 19 12.19 1.65 4.49
C ARG A 19 13.58 1.24 3.99
N GLU A 20 13.77 -0.05 3.72
CA GLU A 20 15.05 -0.60 3.23
C GLU A 20 15.30 -0.29 1.75
N LEU A 21 14.26 -0.38 0.92
CA LEU A 21 14.37 -0.28 -0.54
C LEU A 21 14.36 1.15 -1.06
N THR A 22 13.69 2.09 -0.40
CA THR A 22 13.57 3.47 -0.88
C THR A 22 14.93 4.10 -1.20
N PRO A 23 15.93 4.13 -0.29
CA PRO A 23 17.21 4.74 -0.59
C PRO A 23 18.00 3.99 -1.67
N LEU A 24 17.83 2.67 -1.78
CA LEU A 24 18.51 1.87 -2.79
C LEU A 24 17.93 2.13 -4.20
N ILE A 25 16.62 2.24 -4.30
CA ILE A 25 15.92 2.53 -5.57
C ILE A 25 16.18 3.97 -6.00
N ALA A 26 16.15 4.93 -5.06
CA ALA A 26 16.48 6.33 -5.31
C ALA A 26 17.87 6.45 -5.93
N LYS A 27 18.85 5.78 -5.32
CA LYS A 27 20.23 5.74 -5.84
C LYS A 27 20.34 5.06 -7.20
N LEU A 28 19.61 3.94 -7.41
CA LEU A 28 19.66 3.19 -8.67
C LEU A 28 19.11 4.00 -9.84
N TYR A 29 18.03 4.71 -9.61
CA TYR A 29 17.32 5.47 -10.65
C TYR A 29 17.71 6.95 -10.71
N GLU A 30 18.61 7.38 -9.80
CA GLU A 30 19.05 8.78 -9.67
C GLU A 30 17.86 9.74 -9.52
N VAL A 31 16.96 9.42 -8.58
CA VAL A 31 15.77 10.21 -8.26
C VAL A 31 15.71 10.49 -6.75
N GLU A 32 14.92 11.48 -6.38
CA GLU A 32 14.64 11.75 -4.96
C GLU A 32 13.79 10.64 -4.33
N GLU A 33 13.95 10.39 -3.05
CA GLU A 33 13.19 9.38 -2.31
C GLU A 33 11.68 9.63 -2.36
N ASP A 34 11.28 10.91 -2.41
CA ASP A 34 9.88 11.35 -2.56
C ASP A 34 9.25 10.96 -3.91
N GLU A 35 10.04 10.46 -4.84
CA GLU A 35 9.53 9.92 -6.09
C GLU A 35 9.19 8.43 -6.03
N ILE A 36 9.37 7.79 -4.86
CA ILE A 36 9.18 6.35 -4.70
C ILE A 36 8.07 6.10 -3.68
N ASN A 37 7.15 5.24 -4.01
CA ASN A 37 6.12 4.79 -3.07
C ASN A 37 5.85 3.29 -3.20
N PHE A 38 5.33 2.72 -2.12
CA PHE A 38 4.99 1.31 -2.02
C PHE A 38 3.50 1.16 -1.74
N ILE A 39 2.90 0.17 -2.37
CA ILE A 39 1.49 -0.18 -2.15
C ILE A 39 1.45 -1.63 -1.71
N ALA A 40 0.79 -1.87 -0.60
CA ALA A 40 0.45 -3.20 -0.10
C ALA A 40 -1.07 -3.37 -0.20
N PRO A 41 -1.62 -3.84 -1.33
CA PRO A 41 -3.02 -4.17 -1.40
C PRO A 41 -3.25 -5.33 -0.43
N ASN A 42 -4.17 -5.19 0.50
CA ASN A 42 -4.48 -6.28 1.43
C ASN A 42 -5.24 -7.39 0.68
N ASN A 43 -4.53 -8.12 -0.17
CA ASN A 43 -5.08 -9.17 -1.03
C ASN A 43 -4.29 -10.47 -0.91
N MET A 44 -4.96 -11.56 -1.23
CA MET A 44 -4.42 -12.91 -1.21
C MET A 44 -4.23 -13.42 -2.62
N ILE A 45 -3.20 -14.24 -2.82
CA ILE A 45 -2.99 -15.00 -4.06
C ILE A 45 -3.52 -16.41 -3.82
N PHE A 46 -4.28 -16.95 -4.78
CA PHE A 46 -4.82 -18.31 -4.71
C PHE A 46 -4.37 -19.15 -5.90
N HIS A 47 -4.07 -20.42 -5.64
CA HIS A 47 -3.89 -21.44 -6.67
C HIS A 47 -4.75 -22.66 -6.32
N LYS A 48 -5.64 -23.05 -7.22
CA LYS A 48 -6.57 -24.18 -7.03
C LYS A 48 -7.31 -24.15 -5.67
N GLY A 49 -7.74 -22.95 -5.26
CA GLY A 49 -8.48 -22.73 -4.02
C GLY A 49 -7.61 -22.64 -2.75
N THR A 50 -6.29 -22.84 -2.86
CA THR A 50 -5.36 -22.74 -1.74
C THR A 50 -4.66 -21.38 -1.76
N GLU A 51 -4.64 -20.72 -0.61
CA GLU A 51 -3.99 -19.43 -0.39
C GLU A 51 -2.47 -19.58 -0.43
N GLN A 52 -1.78 -18.59 -1.03
CA GLN A 52 -0.36 -18.61 -1.36
C GLN A 52 0.46 -17.54 -0.63
N THR A 53 -0.04 -16.93 0.43
CA THR A 53 0.66 -15.85 1.15
C THR A 53 2.07 -16.30 1.56
N SER A 54 3.05 -15.44 1.30
CA SER A 54 4.49 -15.70 1.51
C SER A 54 5.07 -16.90 0.71
N TRP A 55 4.24 -17.66 0.01
CA TRP A 55 4.72 -18.70 -0.89
C TRP A 55 5.01 -18.17 -2.29
N ASN A 56 4.07 -17.37 -2.82
CA ASN A 56 4.21 -16.69 -4.10
C ASN A 56 4.04 -15.18 -3.90
N LEU A 57 5.04 -14.42 -4.31
CA LEU A 57 5.05 -12.97 -4.30
C LEU A 57 5.08 -12.45 -5.73
N LEU A 58 4.15 -11.56 -6.07
CA LEU A 58 4.16 -10.82 -7.32
C LEU A 58 4.40 -9.34 -7.03
N ILE A 59 5.40 -8.77 -7.68
CA ILE A 59 5.77 -7.36 -7.54
C ILE A 59 5.55 -6.67 -8.89
N HIS A 60 4.70 -5.65 -8.91
CA HIS A 60 4.58 -4.76 -10.05
C HIS A 60 5.41 -3.50 -9.80
N VAL A 61 6.25 -3.16 -10.76
CA VAL A 61 7.04 -1.93 -10.76
C VAL A 61 6.49 -1.01 -11.85
N HIS A 62 5.82 0.05 -11.44
CA HIS A 62 5.33 1.10 -12.33
C HIS A 62 6.34 2.24 -12.34
N ALA A 63 6.93 2.54 -13.48
CA ALA A 63 7.99 3.53 -13.58
C ALA A 63 7.93 4.33 -14.90
N PRO A 64 8.56 5.52 -14.95
CA PRO A 64 8.71 6.23 -16.22
C PRO A 64 9.51 5.42 -17.23
N LEU A 65 9.13 5.49 -18.49
CA LEU A 65 9.81 4.76 -19.57
C LEU A 65 11.31 5.04 -19.63
N LYS A 66 11.76 6.24 -19.27
CA LYS A 66 13.16 6.65 -19.27
C LYS A 66 14.09 5.75 -18.44
N VAL A 67 13.55 5.10 -17.36
CA VAL A 67 14.35 4.22 -16.50
C VAL A 67 14.29 2.74 -16.90
N SER A 68 13.62 2.40 -17.99
CA SER A 68 13.49 1.02 -18.48
C SER A 68 14.82 0.35 -18.79
N VAL A 69 15.85 1.14 -19.13
CA VAL A 69 17.22 0.64 -19.37
C VAL A 69 17.85 -0.01 -18.13
N LEU A 70 17.39 0.34 -16.94
CA LEU A 70 17.84 -0.19 -15.65
C LEU A 70 16.97 -1.35 -15.14
N GLN A 71 16.02 -1.83 -15.95
CA GLN A 71 15.05 -2.86 -15.56
C GLN A 71 15.71 -4.10 -14.94
N LYS A 72 16.77 -4.61 -15.56
CA LYS A 72 17.46 -5.79 -15.04
C LYS A 72 18.10 -5.52 -13.67
N MET A 73 18.73 -4.38 -13.51
CA MET A 73 19.37 -4.01 -12.23
C MET A 73 18.32 -3.84 -11.13
N MET A 74 17.16 -3.28 -11.44
CA MET A 74 16.05 -3.16 -10.51
C MET A 74 15.48 -4.52 -10.12
N ALA A 75 15.31 -5.44 -11.09
CA ALA A 75 14.85 -6.80 -10.80
C ALA A 75 15.85 -7.53 -9.89
N ASP A 76 17.14 -7.47 -10.19
CA ASP A 76 18.20 -8.08 -9.39
C ASP A 76 18.22 -7.49 -7.96
N LEU A 77 18.08 -6.18 -7.81
CA LEU A 77 17.99 -5.50 -6.52
C LEU A 77 16.80 -6.02 -5.69
N LEU A 78 15.61 -6.03 -6.27
CA LEU A 78 14.39 -6.48 -5.58
C LEU A 78 14.48 -7.95 -5.16
N LEU A 79 14.89 -8.83 -6.08
CA LEU A 79 15.00 -10.26 -5.80
C LEU A 79 16.02 -10.57 -4.71
N ASN A 80 17.12 -9.81 -4.63
CA ASN A 80 18.16 -9.98 -3.62
C ASN A 80 17.73 -9.44 -2.25
N VAL A 81 17.19 -8.21 -2.19
CA VAL A 81 16.81 -7.56 -0.91
C VAL A 81 15.63 -8.28 -0.27
N ILE A 82 14.65 -8.71 -1.07
CA ILE A 82 13.48 -9.44 -0.53
C ILE A 82 13.91 -10.80 0.07
N GLY A 83 15.00 -11.38 -0.43
CA GLY A 83 15.60 -12.57 0.16
C GLY A 83 14.60 -13.70 0.40
N GLU A 84 14.51 -14.18 1.64
CA GLU A 84 13.69 -15.33 2.05
C GLU A 84 12.27 -14.95 2.51
N VAL A 85 11.84 -13.68 2.32
CA VAL A 85 10.50 -13.23 2.72
C VAL A 85 9.39 -14.00 1.97
N ALA A 86 9.67 -14.41 0.73
CA ALA A 86 8.79 -15.27 -0.04
C ALA A 86 9.60 -16.35 -0.77
N ILE A 87 9.01 -17.55 -0.94
CA ILE A 87 9.68 -18.67 -1.59
C ILE A 87 9.85 -18.41 -3.09
N HIS A 88 8.77 -18.05 -3.76
CA HIS A 88 8.77 -17.70 -5.18
C HIS A 88 8.48 -16.22 -5.35
N LYS A 89 9.27 -15.57 -6.21
CA LYS A 89 9.17 -14.12 -6.43
C LYS A 89 9.12 -13.84 -7.92
N THR A 90 8.17 -13.05 -8.33
CA THR A 90 8.02 -12.54 -9.71
C THR A 90 8.03 -11.03 -9.68
N VAL A 91 8.79 -10.42 -10.58
CA VAL A 91 8.82 -8.97 -10.76
C VAL A 91 8.38 -8.66 -12.19
N GLU A 92 7.36 -7.83 -12.32
CA GLU A 92 6.83 -7.37 -13.59
C GLU A 92 6.95 -5.85 -13.69
N PHE A 93 7.30 -5.34 -14.87
CA PHE A 93 7.52 -3.93 -15.10
C PHE A 93 6.45 -3.34 -16.02
N TYR A 94 5.91 -2.21 -15.60
CA TYR A 94 4.93 -1.41 -16.33
C TYR A 94 5.48 0.00 -16.51
N TYR A 95 5.75 0.38 -17.75
CA TYR A 95 6.31 1.69 -18.06
C TYR A 95 5.27 2.63 -18.61
N TYR A 96 5.30 3.87 -18.15
CA TYR A 96 4.43 4.93 -18.63
C TYR A 96 5.25 6.07 -19.25
N SER A 97 4.68 6.72 -20.28
CA SER A 97 5.15 8.02 -20.76
C SER A 97 4.76 9.10 -19.76
N GLN A 98 5.59 10.13 -19.65
CA GLN A 98 5.25 11.30 -18.82
C GLN A 98 3.95 11.97 -19.27
N ASP A 99 3.63 11.88 -20.57
CA ASP A 99 2.40 12.44 -21.14
C ASP A 99 1.12 11.73 -20.66
N ASN A 100 1.26 10.51 -20.12
CA ASN A 100 0.14 9.72 -19.60
C ASN A 100 -0.10 9.92 -18.11
N ARG A 101 0.68 10.78 -17.46
CA ARG A 101 0.62 10.95 -16.02
C ARG A 101 0.34 12.39 -15.66
N PHE A 102 -0.76 12.58 -14.96
CA PHE A 102 -1.17 13.86 -14.41
C PHE A 102 -1.20 13.76 -12.89
N GLN A 103 -0.67 14.77 -12.22
CA GLN A 103 -0.68 14.84 -10.75
C GLN A 103 -0.90 16.27 -10.29
N ASN A 104 -1.60 16.42 -9.19
CA ASN A 104 -1.72 17.68 -8.46
C ASN A 104 -1.16 17.45 -7.06
N ILE A 105 -0.06 18.12 -6.75
CA ILE A 105 0.59 18.04 -5.43
C ILE A 105 0.33 19.38 -4.75
N ASN A 106 -0.19 19.31 -3.52
CA ASN A 106 -0.36 20.50 -2.71
C ASN A 106 0.95 20.83 -2.00
N GLU A 107 1.63 21.88 -2.46
CA GLU A 107 2.94 22.31 -1.96
C GLU A 107 2.92 22.82 -0.50
N ASN A 108 1.75 23.07 0.06
CA ASN A 108 1.60 23.49 1.45
C ASN A 108 1.75 22.32 2.45
N TYR A 109 1.81 21.10 1.96
CA TYR A 109 1.93 19.89 2.77
C TYR A 109 3.08 19.01 2.29
N PRO A 110 3.74 18.27 3.21
CA PRO A 110 4.71 17.27 2.81
C PRO A 110 4.04 16.22 1.92
N ARG A 111 4.78 15.73 0.93
CA ARG A 111 4.24 14.72 0.00
C ARG A 111 3.89 13.41 0.69
N PHE A 112 4.68 13.02 1.66
CA PHE A 112 4.48 11.82 2.48
C PHE A 112 4.48 12.16 3.96
N ILE A 113 3.68 11.42 4.70
CA ILE A 113 3.75 11.42 6.15
C ILE A 113 4.94 10.55 6.55
N THR A 114 5.82 11.08 7.40
CA THR A 114 6.98 10.39 7.97
C THR A 114 6.93 10.48 9.48
N GLU A 115 7.72 9.67 10.18
CA GLU A 115 7.80 9.72 11.65
C GLU A 115 8.15 11.13 12.15
N ASP A 116 8.95 11.90 11.38
CA ASP A 116 9.39 13.26 11.74
C ASP A 116 8.29 14.32 11.57
N ASN A 117 7.27 14.06 10.77
CA ASN A 117 6.17 15.00 10.48
C ASN A 117 4.79 14.51 10.93
N LEU A 118 4.72 13.40 11.64
CA LEU A 118 3.54 12.96 12.37
C LEU A 118 3.28 13.93 13.53
N VAL A 119 2.11 14.56 13.51
CA VAL A 119 1.61 15.27 14.68
C VAL A 119 0.78 14.27 15.47
N ASP A 120 1.25 13.88 16.66
CA ASP A 120 0.42 13.21 17.64
C ASP A 120 -0.70 14.19 18.01
N VAL A 121 -1.88 13.94 17.52
CA VAL A 121 -3.06 14.59 18.06
C VAL A 121 -3.32 13.92 19.38
N ASP A 122 -2.80 14.51 20.46
CA ASP A 122 -3.25 14.18 21.80
C ASP A 122 -4.76 14.37 21.82
N THR A 123 -5.47 13.28 21.68
CA THR A 123 -6.88 13.22 22.05
C THR A 123 -6.91 13.20 23.58
N ASP A 124 -6.61 14.35 24.19
CA ASP A 124 -7.13 14.65 25.49
C ASP A 124 -8.64 14.68 25.32
N HIS A 125 -9.25 13.51 25.41
CA HIS A 125 -10.63 13.43 25.77
C HIS A 125 -10.69 13.97 27.20
N ASP A 126 -10.98 15.26 27.33
CA ASP A 126 -11.68 15.74 28.49
C ASP A 126 -12.92 14.83 28.58
N ASP A 127 -12.86 13.84 29.46
CA ASP A 127 -14.02 13.15 30.00
C ASP A 127 -14.81 14.20 30.82
N GLU A 128 -15.39 15.17 30.13
CA GLU A 128 -16.49 15.95 30.71
C GLU A 128 -17.65 14.97 30.83
N ASP A 129 -17.91 14.63 32.07
CA ASP A 129 -19.07 13.97 32.63
C ASP A 129 -20.28 13.98 31.67
N LEU A 130 -20.43 12.95 30.87
CA LEU A 130 -21.71 12.64 30.26
C LEU A 130 -22.59 12.10 31.39
N GLU A 131 -23.36 13.00 31.99
CA GLU A 131 -24.50 12.63 32.82
C GLU A 131 -25.24 11.47 32.14
N GLU A 132 -25.45 10.39 32.86
CA GLU A 132 -26.29 9.27 32.48
C GLU A 132 -27.71 9.76 32.13
N GLY A 133 -27.86 10.19 30.87
CA GLY A 133 -29.18 10.31 30.27
C GLY A 133 -29.63 8.90 29.91
N GLU A 134 -30.65 8.43 30.56
CA GLU A 134 -31.44 7.26 30.16
C GLU A 134 -31.95 7.47 28.73
N GLY A 135 -31.10 7.22 27.75
CA GLY A 135 -31.41 7.14 26.34
C GLY A 135 -31.48 5.69 25.94
N ASP A 136 -32.69 5.25 25.70
CA ASP A 136 -33.07 3.96 25.17
C ASP A 136 -32.23 3.65 23.90
N ASP A 137 -31.08 3.02 24.06
CA ASP A 137 -30.23 2.55 22.97
C ASP A 137 -30.97 1.45 22.20
N GLN A 138 -31.90 1.91 21.35
CA GLN A 138 -32.52 1.03 20.36
C GLN A 138 -31.47 0.60 19.34
N ILE A 139 -30.71 -0.46 19.71
CA ILE A 139 -30.05 -1.27 18.70
C ILE A 139 -31.17 -1.71 17.75
N TYR A 140 -31.16 -1.18 16.53
CA TYR A 140 -32.09 -1.55 15.49
C TYR A 140 -31.94 -3.05 15.18
N THR A 141 -32.77 -3.86 15.81
CA THR A 141 -32.87 -5.31 15.57
C THR A 141 -33.90 -5.63 14.47
N GLY A 142 -34.26 -4.63 13.66
CA GLY A 142 -35.19 -4.81 12.56
C GLY A 142 -34.60 -5.67 11.46
N ASP A 143 -35.35 -6.67 11.04
CA ASP A 143 -35.04 -7.47 9.86
C ASP A 143 -35.15 -6.58 8.60
N VAL A 144 -33.97 -6.14 8.10
CA VAL A 144 -33.85 -5.25 6.92
C VAL A 144 -34.45 -5.86 5.65
N PHE A 145 -34.67 -7.17 5.65
CA PHE A 145 -35.18 -7.92 4.49
C PHE A 145 -36.65 -8.33 4.61
N LYS A 146 -37.35 -7.89 5.67
CA LYS A 146 -38.74 -8.31 5.92
C LYS A 146 -39.71 -8.00 4.76
N ASP A 147 -39.41 -6.97 4.00
CA ASP A 147 -40.22 -6.52 2.86
C ASP A 147 -39.62 -6.87 1.49
N PHE A 148 -38.50 -7.59 1.46
CA PHE A 148 -37.89 -8.03 0.21
C PHE A 148 -38.67 -9.23 -0.36
N LYS A 149 -39.48 -8.95 -1.40
CA LYS A 149 -40.08 -9.99 -2.23
C LYS A 149 -39.14 -10.23 -3.41
N PRO A 150 -38.57 -11.44 -3.57
CA PRO A 150 -37.89 -11.78 -4.82
C PRO A 150 -38.93 -11.69 -5.93
N GLY A 151 -38.68 -10.85 -6.93
CA GLY A 151 -39.55 -10.62 -8.06
C GLY A 151 -39.76 -11.91 -8.88
N ASP A 152 -40.97 -12.07 -9.38
CA ASP A 152 -41.40 -13.09 -10.34
C ASP A 152 -40.56 -13.11 -11.62
#